data_43a3a5d2953ac27458a01f7053fdd00a
#
_entry.id   43a3a5d2953ac27458a01f7053fdd00a
#
_cell.length_a   1.000
_cell.length_b   1.000
_cell.length_c   1.000
_cell.angle_alpha   90.00
_cell.angle_beta   90.00
_cell.angle_gamma   90.00
#
_symmetry.space_group_name_H-M   'P 1'
#
loop_
_entity.id
_entity.type
_entity.pdbx_description
1 polymer ?
#
loop_
_entity_poly.entity_id
_entity_poly.type
_entity_poly.pdbx_seq_one_letter_code
_entity_poly.pdbx_strand_id
1 'polypeptide(L)'
;LRLVGSEMCIRDSAAAGLTVTGRYPLEYAEQFTIDECAGGYSLVTIGEERYLVVPEDAPLPTGLEQDLTILQQPIENIYLVSTSVMDPIISIGALDSIALSGTQADGWYLRDAREAMENGEIAYAGRYSTPDYETILNADCGLAIENTMIYHTPEVKEQLERFGIPVLVERSSYEEDPLARMEWV
;
A
#
# COMPACT_ATOMS: atom_id res chain seq x y z
N LEU A 1 -0.57 24.56 -39.43
CA LEU A 1 -0.50 23.18 -38.97
C LEU A 1 0.75 23.04 -38.13
N ARG A 2 0.58 23.00 -36.80
CA ARG A 2 1.66 22.83 -35.85
C ARG A 2 1.37 21.51 -35.14
N LEU A 3 2.08 20.47 -35.54
CA LEU A 3 2.15 19.21 -34.83
C LEU A 3 2.86 19.49 -33.49
N VAL A 4 2.10 19.47 -32.42
CA VAL A 4 2.65 19.35 -31.05
C VAL A 4 2.89 17.88 -30.85
N GLY A 5 4.11 17.45 -31.13
CA GLY A 5 4.61 16.17 -30.67
C GLY A 5 4.70 16.25 -29.14
N SER A 6 3.83 15.53 -28.42
CA SER A 6 4.08 15.21 -27.05
C SER A 6 5.26 14.23 -27.06
N GLU A 7 6.47 14.76 -26.88
CA GLU A 7 7.58 13.94 -26.41
C GLU A 7 7.18 13.47 -25.00
N MET A 8 6.61 12.28 -24.97
CA MET A 8 6.48 11.49 -23.77
C MET A 8 7.91 11.25 -23.31
N CYS A 9 8.39 12.09 -22.39
CA CYS A 9 9.62 11.81 -21.67
C CYS A 9 9.38 10.49 -20.95
N ILE A 10 9.83 9.41 -21.59
CA ILE A 10 10.16 8.17 -20.89
C ILE A 10 11.26 8.61 -19.93
N ARG A 11 10.89 9.03 -18.72
CA ARG A 11 11.85 9.01 -17.62
C ARG A 11 12.30 7.56 -17.57
N ASP A 12 13.57 7.35 -17.85
CA ASP A 12 14.27 6.12 -17.49
C ASP A 12 14.09 5.89 -15.97
N SER A 13 12.94 5.36 -15.59
CA SER A 13 12.72 4.71 -14.31
C SER A 13 13.28 3.32 -14.45
N ALA A 14 14.57 3.25 -14.77
CA ALA A 14 15.31 2.02 -14.64
C ALA A 14 15.53 1.80 -13.14
N ALA A 15 14.52 1.27 -12.45
CA ALA A 15 14.81 0.41 -11.31
C ALA A 15 15.73 -0.67 -11.91
N ALA A 16 17.02 -0.64 -11.55
CA ALA A 16 18.03 -1.45 -12.20
C ALA A 16 17.55 -2.90 -12.32
N GLY A 17 17.43 -3.39 -13.54
CA GLY A 17 16.96 -4.75 -13.84
C GLY A 17 15.49 -4.89 -14.24
N LEU A 18 14.65 -3.85 -14.14
CA LEU A 18 13.25 -3.88 -14.57
C LEU A 18 13.05 -3.13 -15.89
N THR A 19 12.31 -3.74 -16.81
CA THR A 19 11.91 -3.09 -18.06
C THR A 19 10.44 -2.71 -17.93
N VAL A 20 10.15 -1.41 -17.96
CA VAL A 20 8.78 -0.90 -18.00
C VAL A 20 8.17 -1.24 -19.36
N THR A 21 7.04 -1.90 -19.36
CA THR A 21 6.29 -2.33 -20.56
C THR A 21 5.07 -1.48 -20.83
N GLY A 22 4.54 -0.80 -19.81
CA GLY A 22 3.38 0.05 -19.89
C GLY A 22 3.14 0.85 -18.62
N ARG A 23 2.08 1.64 -18.63
CA ARG A 23 1.55 2.32 -17.45
C ARG A 23 0.08 2.02 -17.33
N TYR A 24 -0.35 1.62 -16.13
CA TYR A 24 -1.76 1.43 -15.86
C TYR A 24 -2.52 2.74 -16.04
N PRO A 25 -3.57 2.78 -16.87
CA PRO A 25 -4.32 4.00 -17.14
C PRO A 25 -5.19 4.37 -15.93
N LEU A 26 -4.83 5.44 -15.24
CA LEU A 26 -5.68 6.10 -14.25
C LEU A 26 -6.42 7.23 -14.95
N GLU A 27 -7.71 7.38 -14.68
CA GLU A 27 -8.57 8.39 -15.31
C GLU A 27 -8.71 9.63 -14.43
N TYR A 28 -8.74 9.46 -13.12
CA TYR A 28 -9.02 10.52 -12.15
C TYR A 28 -7.93 10.66 -11.08
N ALA A 29 -7.28 9.55 -10.67
CA ALA A 29 -6.32 9.59 -9.58
C ALA A 29 -5.00 10.26 -10.00
N GLU A 30 -4.52 11.15 -9.12
CA GLU A 30 -3.29 11.93 -9.32
C GLU A 30 -2.22 11.66 -8.26
N GLN A 31 -2.59 11.02 -7.14
CA GLN A 31 -1.69 10.81 -6.02
C GLN A 31 -0.80 9.57 -6.16
N PHE A 32 -1.07 8.70 -7.13
CA PHE A 32 -0.24 7.53 -7.41
C PHE A 32 -0.13 7.22 -8.90
N THR A 33 0.84 6.42 -9.25
CA THR A 33 0.99 5.84 -10.61
C THR A 33 1.42 4.40 -10.49
N ILE A 34 1.07 3.58 -11.50
CA ILE A 34 1.48 2.19 -11.61
C ILE A 34 2.16 1.99 -12.96
N ASP A 35 3.46 1.70 -12.94
CA ASP A 35 4.21 1.29 -14.13
C ASP A 35 4.25 -0.25 -14.17
N GLU A 36 3.72 -0.81 -15.26
CA GLU A 36 3.77 -2.25 -15.51
C GLU A 36 5.16 -2.64 -16.02
N CYS A 37 5.73 -3.69 -15.43
CA CYS A 37 7.08 -4.14 -15.77
C CYS A 37 7.07 -5.56 -16.36
N ALA A 38 8.09 -5.85 -17.16
CA ALA A 38 8.26 -7.19 -17.74
C ALA A 38 8.36 -8.25 -16.62
N GLY A 39 7.74 -9.41 -16.84
CA GLY A 39 7.71 -10.48 -15.84
C GLY A 39 6.57 -10.37 -14.81
N GLY A 40 5.64 -9.44 -15.01
CA GLY A 40 4.46 -9.25 -14.15
C GLY A 40 4.70 -8.40 -12.92
N TYR A 41 5.88 -7.79 -12.77
CA TYR A 41 6.15 -6.84 -11.69
C TYR A 41 5.40 -5.53 -11.93
N SER A 42 5.03 -4.84 -10.84
CA SER A 42 4.44 -3.51 -10.91
C SER A 42 5.19 -2.55 -10.01
N LEU A 43 5.54 -1.39 -10.55
CA LEU A 43 6.16 -0.32 -9.78
C LEU A 43 5.08 0.72 -9.45
N VAL A 44 4.69 0.78 -8.20
CA VAL A 44 3.72 1.77 -7.69
C VAL A 44 4.49 2.94 -7.10
N THR A 45 4.13 4.15 -7.50
CA THR A 45 4.67 5.38 -6.93
C THR A 45 3.54 6.16 -6.26
N ILE A 46 3.68 6.44 -4.97
CA ILE A 46 2.72 7.21 -4.16
C ILE A 46 3.46 8.42 -3.59
N GLY A 47 3.20 9.61 -4.13
CA GLY A 47 3.97 10.79 -3.77
C GLY A 47 5.45 10.62 -4.11
N GLU A 48 6.32 10.59 -3.10
CA GLU A 48 7.77 10.37 -3.26
C GLU A 48 8.19 8.91 -2.98
N GLU A 49 7.29 8.09 -2.45
CA GLU A 49 7.57 6.71 -2.08
C GLU A 49 7.31 5.75 -3.24
N ARG A 50 8.16 4.72 -3.35
CA ARG A 50 8.11 3.76 -4.44
C ARG A 50 8.02 2.35 -3.91
N TYR A 51 7.12 1.57 -4.49
CA TYR A 51 6.82 0.19 -4.07
C TYR A 51 6.93 -0.74 -5.27
N LEU A 52 7.72 -1.79 -5.14
CA LEU A 52 7.80 -2.85 -6.13
C LEU A 52 6.91 -4.02 -5.70
N VAL A 53 5.82 -4.22 -6.41
CA VAL A 53 4.99 -5.41 -6.26
C VAL A 53 5.63 -6.55 -7.03
N VAL A 54 6.03 -7.58 -6.31
CA VAL A 54 6.67 -8.78 -6.84
C VAL A 54 5.63 -9.88 -6.89
N PRO A 55 5.36 -10.49 -8.06
CA PRO A 55 4.39 -11.58 -8.18
C PRO A 55 4.78 -12.77 -7.31
N GLU A 56 3.76 -13.54 -6.90
CA GLU A 56 3.96 -14.83 -6.26
C GLU A 56 4.89 -15.71 -7.11
N ASP A 57 5.83 -16.42 -6.47
CA ASP A 57 6.84 -17.26 -7.11
C ASP A 57 7.86 -16.54 -8.03
N ALA A 58 7.75 -15.23 -8.23
CA ALA A 58 8.75 -14.49 -8.99
C ALA A 58 10.01 -14.20 -8.15
N PRO A 59 11.21 -14.31 -8.73
CA PRO A 59 12.43 -13.97 -8.02
C PRO A 59 12.53 -12.48 -7.76
N LEU A 60 13.12 -12.10 -6.64
CA LEU A 60 13.43 -10.69 -6.40
C LEU A 60 14.48 -10.20 -7.42
N PRO A 61 14.21 -9.12 -8.17
CA PRO A 61 15.18 -8.59 -9.13
C PRO A 61 16.47 -8.15 -8.45
N THR A 62 17.60 -8.30 -9.14
CA THR A 62 18.90 -7.88 -8.62
C THR A 62 19.23 -6.44 -9.02
N GLY A 63 19.94 -5.71 -8.17
CA GLY A 63 20.39 -4.35 -8.48
C GLY A 63 19.31 -3.28 -8.29
N LEU A 64 18.31 -3.56 -7.45
CA LEU A 64 17.27 -2.60 -7.09
C LEU A 64 17.84 -1.38 -6.34
N GLU A 65 17.20 -0.24 -6.48
CA GLU A 65 17.52 0.97 -5.74
C GLU A 65 17.22 0.77 -4.24
N GLN A 66 17.97 1.45 -3.37
CA GLN A 66 17.89 1.25 -1.92
C GLN A 66 16.63 1.85 -1.29
N ASP A 67 15.97 2.78 -1.97
CA ASP A 67 14.76 3.48 -1.53
C ASP A 67 13.46 2.81 -2.00
N LEU A 68 13.57 1.61 -2.55
CA LEU A 68 12.42 0.86 -3.07
C LEU A 68 11.88 -0.11 -2.02
N THR A 69 10.63 0.09 -1.62
CA THR A 69 9.94 -0.85 -0.73
C THR A 69 9.44 -2.06 -1.52
N ILE A 70 9.78 -3.27 -1.08
CA ILE A 70 9.40 -4.51 -1.75
C ILE A 70 8.10 -5.05 -1.15
N LEU A 71 7.12 -5.31 -2.01
CA LEU A 71 5.85 -5.94 -1.67
C LEU A 71 5.76 -7.30 -2.38
N GLN A 72 6.21 -8.35 -1.70
CA GLN A 72 6.15 -9.72 -2.23
C GLN A 72 4.75 -10.29 -2.07
N GLN A 73 4.15 -10.76 -3.16
CA GLN A 73 2.88 -11.50 -3.10
C GLN A 73 3.10 -12.97 -2.68
N PRO A 74 2.14 -13.60 -1.97
CA PRO A 74 0.88 -13.02 -1.49
C PRO A 74 1.13 -12.07 -0.32
N ILE A 75 0.35 -10.98 -0.23
CA ILE A 75 0.40 -10.07 0.91
C ILE A 75 -0.70 -10.49 1.87
N GLU A 76 -0.32 -10.95 3.04
CA GLU A 76 -1.22 -11.47 4.07
C GLU A 76 -0.95 -10.77 5.41
N ASN A 77 -1.86 -10.95 6.36
CA ASN A 77 -1.73 -10.43 7.72
C ASN A 77 -1.49 -8.92 7.78
N ILE A 78 -2.27 -8.18 7.01
CA ILE A 78 -2.13 -6.73 6.91
C ILE A 78 -2.48 -6.06 8.25
N TYR A 79 -1.61 -5.14 8.70
CA TYR A 79 -1.93 -4.18 9.74
C TYR A 79 -2.51 -2.92 9.11
N LEU A 80 -3.83 -2.76 9.20
CA LEU A 80 -4.57 -1.65 8.60
C LEU A 80 -4.80 -0.52 9.61
N VAL A 81 -4.15 0.60 9.41
CA VAL A 81 -4.28 1.82 10.22
C VAL A 81 -5.12 2.87 9.51
N SER A 82 -4.98 2.95 8.18
CA SER A 82 -5.79 3.87 7.38
C SER A 82 -7.23 3.39 7.25
N THR A 83 -8.17 4.15 7.82
CA THR A 83 -9.60 3.78 7.81
C THR A 83 -10.24 3.94 6.44
N SER A 84 -9.68 4.75 5.54
CA SER A 84 -10.19 4.97 4.18
C SER A 84 -10.09 3.74 3.28
N VAL A 85 -9.18 2.81 3.60
CA VAL A 85 -8.89 1.62 2.77
C VAL A 85 -9.77 0.42 3.14
N MET A 86 -10.40 0.41 4.31
CA MET A 86 -11.20 -0.74 4.77
C MET A 86 -12.37 -1.04 3.84
N ASP A 87 -13.14 -0.03 3.43
CA ASP A 87 -14.30 -0.22 2.53
C ASP A 87 -13.88 -0.72 1.13
N PRO A 88 -12.85 -0.13 0.48
CA PRO A 88 -12.21 -0.70 -0.70
C PRO A 88 -11.85 -2.18 -0.57
N ILE A 89 -11.14 -2.56 0.47
CA ILE A 89 -10.70 -3.96 0.69
C ILE A 89 -11.91 -4.89 0.86
N ILE A 90 -12.94 -4.48 1.61
CA ILE A 90 -14.19 -5.25 1.72
C ILE A 90 -14.85 -5.39 0.35
N SER A 91 -14.91 -4.31 -0.43
CA SER A 91 -15.57 -4.27 -1.74
C SER A 91 -14.98 -5.22 -2.76
N ILE A 92 -13.67 -5.48 -2.69
CA ILE A 92 -12.99 -6.47 -3.54
C ILE A 92 -12.97 -7.88 -2.92
N GLY A 93 -13.59 -8.08 -1.75
CA GLY A 93 -13.68 -9.38 -1.09
C GLY A 93 -12.39 -9.85 -0.43
N ALA A 94 -11.51 -8.92 -0.04
CA ALA A 94 -10.19 -9.21 0.53
C ALA A 94 -10.08 -8.92 2.03
N LEU A 95 -11.20 -8.90 2.76
CA LEU A 95 -11.20 -8.61 4.20
C LEU A 95 -10.34 -9.60 5.02
N ASP A 96 -10.25 -10.84 4.57
CA ASP A 96 -9.46 -11.90 5.17
C ASP A 96 -7.93 -11.67 5.10
N SER A 97 -7.48 -10.76 4.24
CA SER A 97 -6.07 -10.34 4.22
C SER A 97 -5.69 -9.47 5.42
N ILE A 98 -6.67 -8.87 6.12
CA ILE A 98 -6.44 -8.00 7.27
C ILE A 98 -6.45 -8.83 8.54
N ALA A 99 -5.32 -8.92 9.23
CA ALA A 99 -5.23 -9.56 10.55
C ALA A 99 -5.30 -8.55 11.70
N LEU A 100 -4.89 -7.30 11.45
CA LEU A 100 -4.71 -6.30 12.50
C LEU A 100 -5.31 -4.95 12.10
N SER A 101 -5.90 -4.27 13.09
CA SER A 101 -6.49 -2.95 12.90
C SER A 101 -5.90 -1.90 13.85
N GLY A 102 -5.65 -0.71 13.32
CA GLY A 102 -5.31 0.48 14.10
C GLY A 102 -6.50 1.15 14.78
N THR A 103 -7.72 0.69 14.49
CA THR A 103 -8.98 1.20 15.02
C THR A 103 -9.68 0.09 15.80
N GLN A 104 -10.22 0.41 16.98
CA GLN A 104 -10.99 -0.55 17.79
C GLN A 104 -12.34 -0.87 17.15
N ALA A 105 -12.95 -2.00 17.54
CA ALA A 105 -14.21 -2.47 16.95
C ALA A 105 -15.35 -1.42 17.03
N ASP A 106 -15.46 -0.71 18.14
CA ASP A 106 -16.46 0.33 18.36
C ASP A 106 -16.21 1.61 17.53
N GLY A 107 -15.00 1.77 17.00
CA GLY A 107 -14.63 2.86 16.09
C GLY A 107 -14.99 2.61 14.63
N TRP A 108 -15.36 1.37 14.26
CA TRP A 108 -15.73 1.04 12.90
C TRP A 108 -17.24 1.23 12.66
N TYR A 109 -17.59 2.04 11.65
CA TYR A 109 -18.95 2.17 11.13
C TYR A 109 -19.28 1.08 10.10
N LEU A 110 -18.26 0.50 9.46
CA LEU A 110 -18.40 -0.63 8.55
C LEU A 110 -18.74 -1.89 9.34
N ARG A 111 -19.88 -2.49 9.01
CA ARG A 111 -20.40 -3.63 9.74
C ARG A 111 -19.46 -4.83 9.67
N ASP A 112 -18.99 -5.15 8.47
CA ASP A 112 -18.16 -6.33 8.23
C ASP A 112 -16.81 -6.24 9.00
N ALA A 113 -16.19 -5.06 9.02
CA ALA A 113 -14.98 -4.82 9.80
C ALA A 113 -15.22 -4.97 11.31
N ARG A 114 -16.36 -4.45 11.80
CA ARG A 114 -16.71 -4.56 13.22
C ARG A 114 -16.96 -6.02 13.61
N GLU A 115 -17.77 -6.75 12.82
CA GLU A 115 -18.08 -8.16 13.07
C GLU A 115 -16.81 -9.03 13.03
N ALA A 116 -15.90 -8.80 12.08
CA ALA A 116 -14.62 -9.50 12.02
C ALA A 116 -13.77 -9.27 13.29
N MET A 117 -13.76 -8.05 13.82
CA MET A 117 -13.06 -7.76 15.08
C MET A 117 -13.76 -8.38 16.29
N GLU A 118 -15.09 -8.33 16.38
CA GLU A 118 -15.87 -8.92 17.47
C GLU A 118 -15.73 -10.47 17.49
N ASN A 119 -15.59 -11.08 16.32
CA ASN A 119 -15.34 -12.51 16.16
C ASN A 119 -13.87 -12.90 16.43
N GLY A 120 -12.96 -11.93 16.56
CA GLY A 120 -11.53 -12.18 16.77
C GLY A 120 -10.77 -12.53 15.49
N GLU A 121 -11.34 -12.32 14.32
CA GLU A 121 -10.70 -12.51 13.02
C GLU A 121 -9.69 -11.38 12.74
N ILE A 122 -9.99 -10.16 13.22
CA ILE A 122 -9.11 -8.99 13.17
C ILE A 122 -8.84 -8.52 14.61
N ALA A 123 -7.56 -8.42 15.00
CA ALA A 123 -7.18 -7.93 16.32
C ALA A 123 -6.83 -6.43 16.30
N TYR A 124 -7.07 -5.75 17.42
CA TYR A 124 -6.59 -4.39 17.60
C TYR A 124 -5.10 -4.39 17.96
N ALA A 125 -4.27 -3.69 17.19
CA ALA A 125 -2.82 -3.64 17.38
C ALA A 125 -2.27 -2.20 17.61
N GLY A 126 -3.08 -1.35 18.23
CA GLY A 126 -2.69 0.04 18.49
C GLY A 126 -2.91 0.96 17.29
N ARG A 127 -2.76 2.27 17.49
CA ARG A 127 -2.94 3.28 16.43
C ARG A 127 -1.58 3.73 15.88
N TYR A 128 -1.59 4.48 14.78
CA TYR A 128 -0.39 4.98 14.06
C TYR A 128 0.73 5.53 14.96
N SER A 129 0.39 6.16 16.09
CA SER A 129 1.38 6.79 17.00
C SER A 129 1.84 5.89 18.14
N THR A 130 1.13 4.80 18.40
CA THR A 130 1.40 3.88 19.51
C THR A 130 0.99 2.45 19.14
N PRO A 131 1.65 1.85 18.13
CA PRO A 131 1.36 0.47 17.75
C PRO A 131 1.82 -0.51 18.81
N ASP A 132 1.13 -1.64 18.90
CA ASP A 132 1.54 -2.78 19.70
C ASP A 132 2.45 -3.68 18.85
N TYR A 133 3.74 -3.40 18.90
CA TYR A 133 4.73 -4.13 18.11
C TYR A 133 4.77 -5.64 18.44
N GLU A 134 4.46 -6.04 19.67
CA GLU A 134 4.44 -7.45 20.05
C GLU A 134 3.30 -8.17 19.31
N THR A 135 2.11 -7.59 19.32
CA THR A 135 0.95 -8.13 18.59
C THR A 135 1.21 -8.16 17.08
N ILE A 136 1.82 -7.09 16.52
CA ILE A 136 2.12 -6.99 15.09
C ILE A 136 3.13 -8.08 14.66
N LEU A 137 4.19 -8.28 15.43
CA LEU A 137 5.20 -9.29 15.13
C LEU A 137 4.68 -10.71 15.31
N ASN A 138 3.86 -10.97 16.35
CA ASN A 138 3.27 -12.27 16.58
C ASN A 138 2.25 -12.69 15.50
N ALA A 139 1.69 -11.74 14.78
CA ALA A 139 0.78 -11.99 13.67
C ALA A 139 1.50 -12.22 12.32
N ASP A 140 2.83 -12.22 12.28
CA ASP A 140 3.63 -12.29 11.05
C ASP A 140 3.15 -11.24 10.01
N CYS A 141 3.03 -9.99 10.44
CA CYS A 141 2.50 -8.91 9.62
C CYS A 141 3.30 -8.74 8.32
N GLY A 142 2.63 -8.90 7.17
CA GLY A 142 3.23 -8.81 5.85
C GLY A 142 3.26 -7.39 5.25
N LEU A 143 2.39 -6.50 5.75
CA LEU A 143 2.28 -5.12 5.29
C LEU A 143 1.58 -4.26 6.33
N ALA A 144 2.09 -3.07 6.60
CA ALA A 144 1.37 -2.02 7.32
C ALA A 144 0.82 -1.00 6.31
N ILE A 145 -0.50 -0.76 6.32
CA ILE A 145 -1.14 0.29 5.53
C ILE A 145 -1.46 1.45 6.44
N GLU A 146 -0.67 2.48 6.33
CA GLU A 146 -0.74 3.69 7.14
C GLU A 146 -1.40 4.85 6.38
N ASN A 147 -1.89 5.82 7.11
CA ASN A 147 -2.28 7.11 6.56
C ASN A 147 -1.16 8.15 6.77
N THR A 148 -1.30 9.32 6.17
CA THR A 148 -0.28 10.38 6.22
C THR A 148 0.00 10.94 7.63
N MET A 149 -0.81 10.60 8.64
CA MET A 149 -0.53 10.96 10.04
C MET A 149 0.76 10.30 10.55
N ILE A 150 1.20 9.19 9.95
CA ILE A 150 2.45 8.53 10.29
C ILE A 150 3.66 9.45 10.13
N TYR A 151 3.60 10.43 9.24
CA TYR A 151 4.67 11.41 9.06
C TYR A 151 4.89 12.34 10.26
N HIS A 152 3.94 12.39 11.22
CA HIS A 152 4.12 13.08 12.51
C HIS A 152 4.83 12.23 13.56
N THR A 153 5.00 10.92 13.27
CA THR A 153 5.68 9.95 14.13
C THR A 153 6.61 9.07 13.28
N PRO A 154 7.61 9.66 12.59
CA PRO A 154 8.46 8.93 11.64
C PRO A 154 9.20 7.76 12.29
N GLU A 155 9.48 7.85 13.59
CA GLU A 155 10.10 6.78 14.37
C GLU A 155 9.27 5.49 14.40
N VAL A 156 7.94 5.59 14.27
CA VAL A 156 7.06 4.41 14.20
C VAL A 156 7.23 3.71 12.85
N LYS A 157 7.20 4.49 11.74
CA LYS A 157 7.44 3.96 10.39
C LYS A 157 8.80 3.27 10.33
N GLU A 158 9.86 3.96 10.76
CA GLU A 158 11.21 3.40 10.79
C GLU A 158 11.31 2.12 11.65
N GLN A 159 10.55 2.03 12.74
CA GLN A 159 10.58 0.86 13.61
C GLN A 159 9.89 -0.33 12.96
N LEU A 160 8.75 -0.16 12.27
CA LEU A 160 8.10 -1.20 11.49
C LEU A 160 9.03 -1.72 10.39
N GLU A 161 9.65 -0.81 9.64
CA GLU A 161 10.61 -1.15 8.58
C GLU A 161 11.85 -1.90 9.12
N ARG A 162 12.36 -1.53 10.30
CA ARG A 162 13.45 -2.28 10.98
C ARG A 162 13.05 -3.70 11.37
N PHE A 163 11.79 -3.94 11.65
CA PHE A 163 11.26 -5.28 11.86
C PHE A 163 11.02 -6.06 10.55
N GLY A 164 11.31 -5.45 9.41
CA GLY A 164 11.13 -6.06 8.09
C GLY A 164 9.69 -5.97 7.59
N ILE A 165 8.85 -5.16 8.22
CA ILE A 165 7.46 -4.95 7.82
C ILE A 165 7.43 -3.76 6.84
N PRO A 166 7.09 -3.96 5.57
CA PRO A 166 6.92 -2.87 4.63
C PRO A 166 5.79 -1.95 5.07
N VAL A 167 5.96 -0.65 4.89
CA VAL A 167 4.95 0.36 5.24
C VAL A 167 4.50 1.07 3.98
N LEU A 168 3.22 0.94 3.64
CA LEU A 168 2.59 1.70 2.56
C LEU A 168 1.79 2.85 3.16
N VAL A 169 2.09 4.07 2.73
CA VAL A 169 1.35 5.26 3.17
C VAL A 169 0.35 5.66 2.09
N GLU A 170 -0.92 5.36 2.33
CA GLU A 170 -1.98 5.70 1.39
C GLU A 170 -2.32 7.20 1.42
N ARG A 171 -2.77 7.73 0.29
CA ARG A 171 -3.06 9.15 0.10
C ARG A 171 -4.41 9.41 -0.58
N SER A 172 -5.32 8.46 -0.54
CA SER A 172 -6.64 8.58 -1.18
C SER A 172 -7.41 9.83 -0.71
N SER A 173 -7.20 10.25 0.54
CA SER A 173 -7.82 11.46 1.10
C SER A 173 -7.31 12.77 0.49
N TYR A 174 -6.19 12.75 -0.24
CA TYR A 174 -5.61 13.90 -0.94
C TYR A 174 -6.08 14.00 -2.40
N GLU A 175 -6.83 13.01 -2.88
CA GLU A 175 -7.47 13.11 -4.20
C GLU A 175 -8.58 14.15 -4.17
N GLU A 176 -8.55 15.08 -5.11
CA GLU A 176 -9.54 16.16 -5.22
C GLU A 176 -10.87 15.63 -5.76
N ASP A 177 -10.83 14.72 -6.74
CA ASP A 177 -12.01 14.10 -7.33
C ASP A 177 -12.46 12.88 -6.50
N PRO A 178 -13.75 12.78 -6.12
CA PRO A 178 -14.27 11.58 -5.46
C PRO A 178 -14.10 10.30 -6.26
N LEU A 179 -14.10 10.36 -7.61
CA LEU A 179 -13.88 9.20 -8.47
C LEU A 179 -12.42 8.74 -8.41
N ALA A 180 -11.49 9.68 -8.22
CA ALA A 180 -10.08 9.35 -8.02
C ALA A 180 -9.85 8.45 -6.81
N ARG A 181 -10.62 8.65 -5.73
CA ARG A 181 -10.55 7.79 -4.54
C ARG A 181 -11.00 6.35 -4.82
N MET A 182 -11.88 6.16 -5.79
CA MET A 182 -12.32 4.82 -6.18
C MET A 182 -11.27 4.07 -7.01
N GLU A 183 -10.30 4.76 -7.57
CA GLU A 183 -9.20 4.12 -8.30
C GLU A 183 -8.10 3.56 -7.39
N TRP A 184 -8.20 3.79 -6.07
CA TRP A 184 -7.30 3.22 -5.07
C TRP A 184 -7.65 1.77 -4.67
N VAL A 185 -8.63 1.16 -5.34
CA VAL A 185 -9.14 -0.19 -5.07
C VAL A 185 -8.45 -1.23 -5.95
#